data_732287bd1f256da3b69b1b4fee3ede1d
#
_entry.id   732287bd1f256da3b69b1b4fee3ede1d
#
_cell.length_a   1.000
_cell.length_b   1.000
_cell.length_c   1.000
_cell.angle_alpha   90.00
_cell.angle_beta   90.00
_cell.angle_gamma   90.00
#
_symmetry.space_group_name_H-M   'P 1'
#
loop_
_entity.id
_entity.type
_entity.pdbx_description
1 polymer ?
#
loop_
_entity_poly.entity_id
_entity_poly.type
_entity_poly.pdbx_seq_one_letter_code
_entity_poly.pdbx_strand_id
1 'polypeptide(L)'
;LQQAMCELEGGAGCVLFPCGAAAVANSILAFVEQGDHVLMTNTAYEPSQDFCSKILSKLGVTTSWFDPLIGADIVKHLQPNTKIVFLESPGSITMEVHDVPAIVAAVRSVVPDAIIMIDNTWAAGVLFKALDFGIDVSIQAATKYLVGHSDAMIGTAVCNARCWEQLRENAYLMG
;
A
#
# COMPACT_ATOMS: atom_id res chain seq x y z
N LEU A 1 -12.12 -16.66 -0.25
CA LEU A 1 -11.48 -15.61 0.55
C LEU A 1 -11.36 -14.29 -0.24
N GLN A 2 -10.86 -14.30 -1.49
CA GLN A 2 -10.73 -13.08 -2.32
C GLN A 2 -12.05 -12.29 -2.40
N GLN A 3 -13.16 -12.95 -2.72
CA GLN A 3 -14.47 -12.30 -2.77
C GLN A 3 -14.86 -11.69 -1.41
N ALA A 4 -14.64 -12.42 -0.31
CA ALA A 4 -14.94 -11.93 1.03
C ALA A 4 -14.13 -10.67 1.37
N MET A 5 -12.86 -10.61 0.95
CA MET A 5 -12.04 -9.43 1.14
C MET A 5 -12.51 -8.24 0.29
N CYS A 6 -12.93 -8.49 -0.96
CA CYS A 6 -13.54 -7.45 -1.79
C CYS A 6 -14.80 -6.87 -1.16
N GLU A 7 -15.68 -7.73 -0.63
CA GLU A 7 -16.91 -7.29 0.06
C GLU A 7 -16.60 -6.52 1.36
N LEU A 8 -15.59 -7.00 2.12
CA LEU A 8 -15.18 -6.36 3.37
C LEU A 8 -14.64 -4.95 3.15
N GLU A 9 -13.76 -4.77 2.17
CA GLU A 9 -13.06 -3.51 1.92
C GLU A 9 -13.68 -2.65 0.81
N GLY A 10 -14.71 -3.15 0.12
CA GLY A 10 -15.35 -2.42 -0.98
C GLY A 10 -14.54 -2.38 -2.27
N GLY A 11 -13.67 -3.39 -2.50
CA GLY A 11 -12.78 -3.43 -3.65
C GLY A 11 -13.37 -4.05 -4.91
N ALA A 12 -12.77 -3.73 -6.06
CA ALA A 12 -13.09 -4.33 -7.35
C ALA A 12 -12.45 -5.71 -7.53
N GLY A 13 -11.33 -5.97 -6.84
CA GLY A 13 -10.62 -7.23 -6.87
C GLY A 13 -9.68 -7.41 -5.70
N CYS A 14 -9.32 -8.64 -5.42
CA CYS A 14 -8.40 -9.03 -4.36
C CYS A 14 -7.44 -10.09 -4.84
N VAL A 15 -6.16 -9.93 -4.54
CA VAL A 15 -5.12 -10.95 -4.72
C VAL A 15 -4.65 -11.47 -3.36
N LEU A 16 -4.35 -12.76 -3.29
CA LEU A 16 -3.80 -13.42 -2.11
C LEU A 16 -2.32 -13.69 -2.32
N PHE A 17 -1.54 -13.53 -1.26
CA PHE A 17 -0.11 -13.76 -1.22
C PHE A 17 0.28 -14.66 -0.03
N PRO A 18 1.46 -15.30 -0.05
CA PRO A 18 1.89 -16.17 1.04
C PRO A 18 2.00 -15.48 2.41
N CYS A 19 2.25 -14.17 2.42
CA CYS A 19 2.35 -13.36 3.64
C CYS A 19 2.16 -11.87 3.34
N GLY A 20 2.07 -11.04 4.39
CA GLY A 20 1.91 -9.59 4.26
C GLY A 20 3.09 -8.92 3.52
N ALA A 21 4.32 -9.31 3.82
CA ALA A 21 5.50 -8.76 3.13
C ALA A 21 5.48 -9.07 1.62
N ALA A 22 5.04 -10.27 1.22
CA ALA A 22 4.85 -10.62 -0.18
C ALA A 22 3.74 -9.77 -0.82
N ALA A 23 2.64 -9.52 -0.09
CA ALA A 23 1.57 -8.66 -0.57
C ALA A 23 2.05 -7.22 -0.82
N VAL A 24 2.84 -6.64 0.09
CA VAL A 24 3.44 -5.30 -0.07
C VAL A 24 4.39 -5.28 -1.25
N ALA A 25 5.37 -6.19 -1.29
CA ALA A 25 6.39 -6.20 -2.35
C ALA A 25 5.78 -6.36 -3.74
N ASN A 26 4.87 -7.33 -3.92
CA ASN A 26 4.22 -7.59 -5.21
C ASN A 26 3.26 -6.46 -5.62
N SER A 27 2.57 -5.84 -4.66
CA SER A 27 1.72 -4.69 -4.95
C SER A 27 2.54 -3.49 -5.46
N ILE A 28 3.70 -3.23 -4.87
CA ILE A 28 4.60 -2.17 -5.35
C ILE A 28 5.15 -2.52 -6.74
N LEU A 29 5.69 -3.75 -6.90
CA LEU A 29 6.25 -4.21 -8.18
C LEU A 29 5.24 -4.18 -9.33
N ALA A 30 3.96 -4.33 -9.03
CA ALA A 30 2.91 -4.28 -10.05
C ALA A 30 2.86 -2.93 -10.79
N PHE A 31 3.31 -1.84 -10.19
CA PHE A 31 3.09 -0.49 -10.72
C PHE A 31 4.36 0.31 -11.01
N VAL A 32 5.53 -0.14 -10.53
CA VAL A 32 6.79 0.63 -10.72
C VAL A 32 7.60 0.12 -11.89
N GLU A 33 8.31 1.05 -12.52
CA GLU A 33 9.29 0.81 -13.57
C GLU A 33 10.61 1.50 -13.23
N GLN A 34 11.66 1.19 -13.97
CA GLN A 34 12.95 1.88 -13.82
C GLN A 34 12.78 3.39 -14.03
N GLY A 35 13.28 4.17 -13.09
CA GLY A 35 13.20 5.64 -13.09
C GLY A 35 12.03 6.19 -12.29
N ASP A 36 11.12 5.35 -11.81
CA ASP A 36 10.02 5.76 -10.94
C ASP A 36 10.48 6.12 -9.52
N HIS A 37 9.63 6.86 -8.83
CA HIS A 37 9.82 7.25 -7.43
C HIS A 37 8.67 6.70 -6.56
N VAL A 38 9.05 6.13 -5.42
CA VAL A 38 8.14 5.72 -4.34
C VAL A 38 8.31 6.67 -3.17
N LEU A 39 7.21 7.28 -2.72
CA LEU A 39 7.16 8.09 -1.51
C LEU A 39 6.49 7.29 -0.40
N MET A 40 7.25 6.88 0.63
CA MET A 40 6.80 5.97 1.69
C MET A 40 6.84 6.64 3.05
N THR A 41 5.85 6.34 3.92
CA THR A 41 5.93 6.77 5.32
C THR A 41 7.14 6.16 6.02
N ASN A 42 7.82 6.94 6.85
CA ASN A 42 8.99 6.47 7.60
C ASN A 42 8.60 5.56 8.79
N THR A 43 7.31 5.38 9.05
CA THR A 43 6.76 4.48 10.06
C THR A 43 6.21 3.18 9.49
N ALA A 44 6.44 2.92 8.19
CA ALA A 44 6.08 1.64 7.57
C ALA A 44 6.85 0.48 8.20
N TYR A 45 6.26 -0.71 8.17
CA TYR A 45 6.89 -1.94 8.63
C TYR A 45 8.30 -2.11 8.04
N GLU A 46 9.30 -2.37 8.90
CA GLU A 46 10.72 -2.37 8.51
C GLU A 46 11.03 -3.21 7.26
N PRO A 47 10.52 -4.45 7.09
CA PRO A 47 10.74 -5.21 5.86
C PRO A 47 10.20 -4.55 4.59
N SER A 48 9.14 -3.72 4.68
CA SER A 48 8.64 -2.94 3.55
C SER A 48 9.60 -1.81 3.19
N GLN A 49 10.17 -1.15 4.20
CA GLN A 49 11.22 -0.15 4.02
C GLN A 49 12.49 -0.77 3.41
N ASP A 50 12.91 -1.92 3.94
CA ASP A 50 14.06 -2.68 3.46
C ASP A 50 13.89 -3.16 2.02
N PHE A 51 12.70 -3.60 1.65
CA PHE A 51 12.39 -3.94 0.26
C PHE A 51 12.61 -2.74 -0.68
N CYS A 52 12.09 -1.58 -0.32
CA CYS A 52 12.26 -0.37 -1.13
C CYS A 52 13.73 0.06 -1.21
N SER A 53 14.44 0.11 -0.09
CA SER A 53 15.83 0.58 -0.03
C SER A 53 16.84 -0.40 -0.61
N LYS A 54 16.62 -1.72 -0.47
CA LYS A 54 17.60 -2.77 -0.81
C LYS A 54 17.30 -3.51 -2.11
N ILE A 55 16.02 -3.62 -2.50
CA ILE A 55 15.60 -4.35 -3.70
C ILE A 55 15.20 -3.41 -4.81
N LEU A 56 14.23 -2.51 -4.56
CA LEU A 56 13.76 -1.57 -5.60
C LEU A 56 14.90 -0.66 -6.11
N SER A 57 15.81 -0.26 -5.24
CA SER A 57 16.99 0.53 -5.64
C SER A 57 17.84 -0.17 -6.70
N LYS A 58 17.95 -1.50 -6.67
CA LYS A 58 18.66 -2.30 -7.68
C LYS A 58 17.91 -2.35 -9.01
N LEU A 59 16.61 -2.12 -9.00
CA LEU A 59 15.76 -2.06 -10.19
C LEU A 59 15.68 -0.64 -10.77
N GLY A 60 16.41 0.32 -10.19
CA GLY A 60 16.45 1.70 -10.65
C GLY A 60 15.24 2.53 -10.21
N VAL A 61 14.50 2.07 -9.20
CA VAL A 61 13.42 2.82 -8.56
C VAL A 61 13.97 3.55 -7.34
N THR A 62 13.67 4.84 -7.20
CA THR A 62 14.08 5.65 -6.06
C THR A 62 13.01 5.66 -4.98
N THR A 63 13.41 5.75 -3.71
CA THR A 63 12.48 5.86 -2.59
C THR A 63 12.86 7.04 -1.71
N SER A 64 11.89 7.84 -1.31
CA SER A 64 12.03 8.83 -0.26
C SER A 64 10.97 8.63 0.83
N TRP A 65 11.19 9.29 1.97
CA TRP A 65 10.44 9.04 3.19
C TRP A 65 9.74 10.31 3.65
N PHE A 66 8.56 10.17 4.27
CA PHE A 66 7.85 11.30 4.84
C PHE A 66 7.38 11.00 6.27
N ASP A 67 7.17 12.07 7.03
CA ASP A 67 6.65 12.02 8.39
C ASP A 67 5.17 11.61 8.38
N PRO A 68 4.71 10.65 9.21
CA PRO A 68 3.34 10.18 9.24
C PRO A 68 2.31 11.29 9.54
N LEU A 69 2.70 12.35 10.24
CA LEU A 69 1.83 13.46 10.60
C LEU A 69 1.85 14.63 9.60
N ILE A 70 2.48 14.43 8.43
CA ILE A 70 2.69 15.48 7.43
C ILE A 70 1.38 16.07 6.85
N GLY A 71 0.31 15.27 6.79
CA GLY A 71 -0.97 15.69 6.21
C GLY A 71 -0.83 16.23 4.79
N ALA A 72 -1.46 17.39 4.50
CA ALA A 72 -1.44 18.00 3.18
C ALA A 72 -0.04 18.50 2.75
N ASP A 73 0.89 18.71 3.68
CA ASP A 73 2.26 19.14 3.38
C ASP A 73 3.07 18.09 2.61
N ILE A 74 2.53 16.88 2.42
CA ILE A 74 3.10 15.82 1.57
C ILE A 74 3.41 16.31 0.16
N VAL A 75 2.72 17.32 -0.34
CA VAL A 75 2.98 17.94 -1.65
C VAL A 75 4.43 18.39 -1.82
N LYS A 76 5.13 18.73 -0.74
CA LYS A 76 6.54 19.17 -0.75
C LYS A 76 7.52 18.02 -1.04
N HIS A 77 7.08 16.78 -0.92
CA HIS A 77 7.87 15.57 -1.12
C HIS A 77 7.55 14.85 -2.44
N LEU A 78 6.46 15.26 -3.11
CA LEU A 78 6.08 14.69 -4.41
C LEU A 78 7.06 15.14 -5.49
N GLN A 79 7.41 14.21 -6.37
CA GLN A 79 8.27 14.44 -7.54
C GLN A 79 7.47 14.19 -8.82
N PRO A 80 7.87 14.75 -9.98
CA PRO A 80 7.16 14.51 -11.24
C PRO A 80 7.05 13.03 -11.62
N ASN A 81 8.00 12.21 -11.16
CA ASN A 81 8.05 10.75 -11.37
C ASN A 81 7.57 9.96 -10.16
N THR A 82 6.88 10.58 -9.19
CA THR A 82 6.27 9.85 -8.08
C THR A 82 5.16 8.94 -8.62
N LYS A 83 5.43 7.65 -8.59
CA LYS A 83 4.51 6.60 -9.07
C LYS A 83 3.66 6.02 -7.96
N ILE A 84 4.23 5.88 -6.76
CA ILE A 84 3.54 5.32 -5.60
C ILE A 84 3.70 6.24 -4.40
N VAL A 85 2.60 6.43 -3.67
CA VAL A 85 2.59 6.95 -2.30
C VAL A 85 2.14 5.82 -1.39
N PHE A 86 3.01 5.39 -0.48
CA PHE A 86 2.77 4.24 0.40
C PHE A 86 2.57 4.70 1.85
N LEU A 87 1.42 4.38 2.40
CA LEU A 87 0.99 4.69 3.77
C LEU A 87 0.99 3.43 4.63
N GLU A 88 1.11 3.60 5.94
CA GLU A 88 0.75 2.60 6.95
C GLU A 88 0.16 3.33 8.14
N SER A 89 -1.10 3.08 8.46
CA SER A 89 -1.80 3.82 9.51
C SER A 89 -2.72 2.90 10.31
N PRO A 90 -2.52 2.83 11.64
CA PRO A 90 -1.40 3.36 12.42
C PRO A 90 -0.01 2.87 11.98
N GLY A 91 1.04 3.65 12.24
CA GLY A 91 2.42 3.28 11.94
C GLY A 91 2.89 2.05 12.73
N SER A 92 3.88 1.31 12.20
CA SER A 92 4.25 -0.04 12.66
C SER A 92 4.70 -0.12 14.12
N ILE A 93 5.44 0.86 14.60
CA ILE A 93 6.00 0.84 15.97
C ILE A 93 5.46 2.01 16.80
N THR A 94 5.45 3.16 16.22
CA THR A 94 5.18 4.44 16.90
C THR A 94 3.70 4.80 16.92
N MET A 95 2.87 4.09 16.13
CA MET A 95 1.41 4.11 16.17
C MET A 95 0.76 5.46 15.79
N GLU A 96 1.47 6.32 15.06
CA GLU A 96 0.88 7.54 14.52
C GLU A 96 -0.23 7.20 13.52
N VAL A 97 -1.30 7.99 13.56
CA VAL A 97 -2.43 7.88 12.65
C VAL A 97 -2.34 8.98 11.60
N HIS A 98 -2.31 8.60 10.34
CA HIS A 98 -2.24 9.54 9.23
C HIS A 98 -3.57 10.27 9.01
N ASP A 99 -3.51 11.52 8.61
CA ASP A 99 -4.66 12.22 8.00
C ASP A 99 -4.79 11.75 6.53
N VAL A 100 -5.32 10.53 6.35
CA VAL A 100 -5.44 9.91 5.02
C VAL A 100 -6.25 10.77 4.04
N PRO A 101 -7.40 11.35 4.41
CA PRO A 101 -8.15 12.23 3.52
C PRO A 101 -7.34 13.44 3.02
N ALA A 102 -6.61 14.11 3.91
CA ALA A 102 -5.77 15.25 3.54
C ALA A 102 -4.62 14.83 2.62
N ILE A 103 -3.96 13.71 2.93
CA ILE A 103 -2.88 13.16 2.09
C ILE A 103 -3.41 12.82 0.70
N VAL A 104 -4.51 12.09 0.60
CA VAL A 104 -5.11 11.68 -0.69
C VAL A 104 -5.48 12.91 -1.53
N ALA A 105 -6.17 13.89 -0.93
CA ALA A 105 -6.54 15.12 -1.64
C ALA A 105 -5.29 15.86 -2.16
N ALA A 106 -4.25 15.99 -1.33
CA ALA A 106 -2.99 16.64 -1.69
C ALA A 106 -2.27 15.92 -2.83
N VAL A 107 -2.13 14.59 -2.75
CA VAL A 107 -1.49 13.78 -3.80
C VAL A 107 -2.23 13.90 -5.12
N ARG A 108 -3.56 13.78 -5.09
CA ARG A 108 -4.40 13.87 -6.31
C ARG A 108 -4.32 15.24 -6.98
N SER A 109 -4.07 16.31 -6.22
CA SER A 109 -3.95 17.67 -6.77
C SER A 109 -2.64 17.90 -7.53
N VAL A 110 -1.58 17.14 -7.23
CA VAL A 110 -0.22 17.35 -7.81
C VAL A 110 0.16 16.23 -8.76
N VAL A 111 -0.06 14.98 -8.38
CA VAL A 111 0.26 13.77 -9.16
C VAL A 111 -0.96 12.84 -9.22
N PRO A 112 -1.99 13.21 -9.98
CA PRO A 112 -3.29 12.51 -9.97
C PRO A 112 -3.19 11.03 -10.37
N ASP A 113 -2.17 10.69 -11.16
CA ASP A 113 -1.95 9.33 -11.65
C ASP A 113 -1.14 8.44 -10.69
N ALA A 114 -0.56 9.01 -9.63
CA ALA A 114 0.13 8.21 -8.63
C ALA A 114 -0.82 7.18 -7.99
N ILE A 115 -0.29 6.00 -7.71
CA ILE A 115 -1.01 4.93 -7.00
C ILE A 115 -0.83 5.14 -5.50
N ILE A 116 -1.93 5.30 -4.77
CA ILE A 116 -1.90 5.46 -3.31
C ILE A 116 -2.20 4.10 -2.69
N MET A 117 -1.23 3.58 -1.95
CA MET A 117 -1.33 2.29 -1.26
C MET A 117 -1.29 2.48 0.24
N ILE A 118 -1.95 1.59 0.97
CA ILE A 118 -1.89 1.56 2.43
C ILE A 118 -1.71 0.13 2.94
N ASP A 119 -0.78 -0.07 3.86
CA ASP A 119 -0.85 -1.22 4.75
C ASP A 119 -1.93 -0.95 5.81
N ASN A 120 -3.05 -1.66 5.66
CA ASN A 120 -4.26 -1.52 6.48
C ASN A 120 -4.40 -2.66 7.51
N THR A 121 -3.29 -3.31 7.83
CA THR A 121 -3.28 -4.49 8.72
C THR A 121 -3.94 -4.20 10.08
N TRP A 122 -3.66 -3.04 10.68
CA TRP A 122 -4.19 -2.67 11.98
C TRP A 122 -5.71 -2.47 12.00
N ALA A 123 -6.26 -1.90 10.94
CA ALA A 123 -7.69 -1.64 10.85
C ALA A 123 -8.48 -2.81 10.25
N ALA A 124 -7.79 -3.77 9.62
CA ALA A 124 -8.33 -5.03 9.08
C ALA A 124 -9.50 -4.86 8.10
N GLY A 125 -9.65 -3.68 7.45
CA GLY A 125 -10.80 -3.38 6.60
C GLY A 125 -12.13 -3.21 7.34
N VAL A 126 -12.12 -3.32 8.68
CA VAL A 126 -13.30 -3.17 9.54
C VAL A 126 -13.35 -1.80 10.18
N LEU A 127 -12.23 -1.38 10.79
CA LEU A 127 -12.14 -0.08 11.47
C LEU A 127 -11.89 1.07 10.50
N PHE A 128 -11.28 0.78 9.35
CA PHE A 128 -10.99 1.76 8.31
C PHE A 128 -11.13 1.11 6.92
N LYS A 129 -12.12 1.57 6.15
CA LYS A 129 -12.32 1.17 4.76
C LYS A 129 -11.54 2.10 3.84
N ALA A 130 -10.28 1.79 3.62
CA ALA A 130 -9.33 2.67 2.97
C ALA A 130 -9.76 3.11 1.55
N LEU A 131 -10.38 2.22 0.79
CA LEU A 131 -10.82 2.52 -0.58
C LEU A 131 -11.91 3.61 -0.64
N ASP A 132 -12.76 3.74 0.40
CA ASP A 132 -13.76 4.78 0.50
C ASP A 132 -13.14 6.20 0.62
N PHE A 133 -11.87 6.26 1.01
CA PHE A 133 -11.12 7.51 1.17
C PHE A 133 -10.17 7.81 0.00
N GLY A 134 -10.31 7.09 -1.12
CA GLY A 134 -9.53 7.34 -2.34
C GLY A 134 -8.17 6.66 -2.41
N ILE A 135 -7.90 5.72 -1.51
CA ILE A 135 -6.79 4.77 -1.63
C ILE A 135 -7.04 3.85 -2.83
N ASP A 136 -6.00 3.51 -3.57
CA ASP A 136 -6.09 2.63 -4.73
C ASP A 136 -5.91 1.16 -4.36
N VAL A 137 -5.00 0.86 -3.42
CA VAL A 137 -4.69 -0.51 -2.98
C VAL A 137 -4.60 -0.57 -1.46
N SER A 138 -5.44 -1.38 -0.84
CA SER A 138 -5.42 -1.72 0.57
C SER A 138 -4.76 -3.07 0.77
N ILE A 139 -3.66 -3.10 1.51
CA ILE A 139 -2.84 -4.28 1.73
C ILE A 139 -2.96 -4.70 3.18
N GLN A 140 -3.00 -6.00 3.44
CA GLN A 140 -3.03 -6.50 4.81
C GLN A 140 -2.14 -7.73 4.98
N ALA A 141 -1.41 -7.76 6.09
CA ALA A 141 -0.90 -9.01 6.64
C ALA A 141 -2.08 -9.76 7.30
N ALA A 142 -2.90 -10.41 6.46
CA ALA A 142 -4.12 -11.10 6.90
C ALA A 142 -3.85 -12.22 7.92
N THR A 143 -2.59 -12.67 8.03
CA THR A 143 -2.03 -13.48 9.12
C THR A 143 -2.42 -12.97 10.52
N LYS A 144 -2.64 -11.65 10.68
CA LYS A 144 -2.93 -11.01 11.96
C LYS A 144 -4.44 -11.12 12.28
N TYR A 145 -5.17 -10.04 12.12
CA TYR A 145 -6.56 -9.94 12.60
C TYR A 145 -7.57 -10.76 11.81
N LEU A 146 -7.38 -10.92 10.50
CA LEU A 146 -8.30 -11.68 9.66
C LEU A 146 -8.26 -13.19 9.97
N VAL A 147 -7.06 -13.76 10.10
CA VAL A 147 -6.88 -15.15 10.54
C VAL A 147 -7.17 -15.27 12.03
N GLY A 148 -6.63 -14.40 12.85
CA GLY A 148 -6.95 -14.23 14.27
C GLY A 148 -6.44 -15.33 15.23
N HIS A 149 -5.92 -16.45 14.71
CA HIS A 149 -5.60 -17.64 15.51
C HIS A 149 -4.14 -18.06 15.48
N SER A 150 -3.27 -17.30 14.79
CA SER A 150 -1.82 -17.59 14.67
C SER A 150 -1.49 -18.95 14.04
N ASP A 151 -2.39 -19.50 13.24
CA ASP A 151 -2.31 -20.84 12.64
C ASP A 151 -2.16 -20.83 11.12
N ALA A 152 -2.21 -19.65 10.48
CA ALA A 152 -2.02 -19.50 9.04
C ALA A 152 -1.24 -18.23 8.70
N MET A 153 -0.53 -18.27 7.57
CA MET A 153 0.14 -17.11 6.99
C MET A 153 -0.52 -16.75 5.66
N ILE A 154 -0.90 -15.49 5.52
CA ILE A 154 -1.52 -14.98 4.30
C ILE A 154 -1.39 -13.46 4.24
N GLY A 155 -1.18 -12.94 3.03
CA GLY A 155 -1.30 -11.52 2.70
C GLY A 155 -2.44 -11.30 1.73
N THR A 156 -3.07 -10.13 1.79
CA THR A 156 -4.11 -9.73 0.85
C THR A 156 -3.80 -8.34 0.29
N ALA A 157 -4.12 -8.12 -0.97
CA ALA A 157 -4.16 -6.80 -1.58
C ALA A 157 -5.51 -6.64 -2.28
N VAL A 158 -6.31 -5.72 -1.77
CA VAL A 158 -7.61 -5.34 -2.33
C VAL A 158 -7.45 -4.00 -3.04
N CYS A 159 -7.99 -3.86 -4.25
CA CYS A 159 -7.82 -2.64 -5.00
C CYS A 159 -9.13 -2.17 -5.67
N ASN A 160 -9.11 -0.89 -6.07
CA ASN A 160 -10.17 -0.32 -6.89
C ASN A 160 -10.08 -0.81 -8.36
N ALA A 161 -11.09 -0.45 -9.16
CA ALA A 161 -11.18 -0.89 -10.56
C ALA A 161 -10.01 -0.39 -11.43
N ARG A 162 -9.43 0.77 -11.10
CA ARG A 162 -8.29 1.35 -11.83
C ARG A 162 -7.04 0.47 -11.76
N CYS A 163 -6.84 -0.20 -10.64
CA CYS A 163 -5.63 -0.98 -10.36
C CYS A 163 -5.80 -2.48 -10.59
N TRP A 164 -7.03 -2.97 -10.75
CA TRP A 164 -7.31 -4.40 -10.70
C TRP A 164 -6.57 -5.22 -11.76
N GLU A 165 -6.65 -4.85 -13.02
CA GLU A 165 -6.06 -5.65 -14.09
C GLU A 165 -4.54 -5.77 -13.94
N GLN A 166 -3.86 -4.65 -13.64
CA GLN A 166 -2.40 -4.63 -13.51
C GLN A 166 -1.94 -5.39 -12.26
N LEU A 167 -2.63 -5.23 -11.13
CA LEU A 167 -2.32 -5.97 -9.90
C LEU A 167 -2.52 -7.47 -10.10
N ARG A 168 -3.62 -7.87 -10.71
CA ARG A 168 -3.97 -9.28 -10.98
C ARG A 168 -2.95 -9.93 -11.91
N GLU A 169 -2.60 -9.26 -13.00
CA GLU A 169 -1.62 -9.78 -13.98
C GLU A 169 -0.25 -9.96 -13.35
N ASN A 170 0.24 -8.95 -12.62
CA ASN A 170 1.52 -9.06 -11.92
C ASN A 170 1.53 -10.22 -10.93
N ALA A 171 0.48 -10.35 -10.13
CA ALA A 171 0.40 -11.43 -9.15
C ALA A 171 0.38 -12.82 -9.83
N TYR A 172 -0.29 -12.95 -10.98
CA TYR A 172 -0.29 -14.19 -11.75
C TYR A 172 1.10 -14.57 -12.27
N LEU A 173 1.88 -13.56 -12.70
CA LEU A 173 3.24 -13.76 -13.21
C LEU A 173 4.25 -14.08 -12.10
N MET A 174 4.01 -13.57 -10.91
CA MET A 174 4.92 -13.73 -9.77
C MET A 174 4.63 -14.95 -8.89
N GLY A 175 3.50 -15.64 -9.08
CA GLY A 175 3.11 -16.90 -8.41
C GLY A 175 2.15 -16.67 -7.26
#